data_b71c5db93e37a64f45bd2050bfe5ef9c
#
_entry.id   b71c5db93e37a64f45bd2050bfe5ef9c
#
_cell.length_a   1.000
_cell.length_b   1.000
_cell.length_c   1.000
_cell.angle_alpha   90.00
_cell.angle_beta   90.00
_cell.angle_gamma   90.00
#
_symmetry.space_group_name_H-M   'P 1'
#
loop_
_entity.id
_entity.type
_entity.pdbx_description
1 polymer ?
#
loop_
_entity_poly.entity_id
_entity_poly.type
_entity_poly.pdbx_seq_one_letter_code
_entity_poly.pdbx_strand_id
1 'polypeptide(L)'
;VNLMSCKIGDRVRIHANTVIGSEGFGFAPYQGKWHRIAQLGSVIIGNDVRIGSNCSIDRGALDDTILEDGVIIDNLVQIAHNAKIGANSAFAANTAIAGSTTIGKNCIVGGGSAIAGHLNIVDNVTLTGMSMVTNNISVAGTYSSGIGLFENQKWKRTVVRLRQLADVPLTQLVKKLDHMQAQIESLESTIKLRK
;
A
#
# COMPACT_ATOMS: atom_id res chain seq x y z
N VAL A 1 12.14 23.36 -7.70
CA VAL A 1 11.89 22.08 -8.38
C VAL A 1 13.19 21.64 -9.05
N ASN A 2 13.54 20.37 -8.87
CA ASN A 2 14.64 19.70 -9.55
C ASN A 2 14.08 18.70 -10.57
N LEU A 3 14.52 18.81 -11.82
CA LEU A 3 14.09 17.92 -12.91
C LEU A 3 15.32 17.24 -13.51
N MET A 4 15.36 15.92 -13.49
CA MET A 4 16.45 15.11 -14.01
C MET A 4 15.87 13.89 -14.74
N SER A 5 16.46 13.49 -15.85
CA SER A 5 16.06 12.27 -16.58
C SER A 5 14.53 12.08 -16.64
N CYS A 6 13.80 13.10 -17.11
CA CYS A 6 12.34 13.05 -17.18
C CYS A 6 11.80 13.62 -18.50
N LYS A 7 10.64 13.12 -18.90
CA LYS A 7 9.80 13.66 -19.98
C LYS A 7 8.48 14.10 -19.37
N ILE A 8 8.04 15.32 -19.66
CA ILE A 8 6.88 15.94 -19.05
C ILE A 8 5.92 16.39 -20.14
N GLY A 9 4.66 15.99 -20.03
CA GLY A 9 3.58 16.36 -20.92
C GLY A 9 3.09 17.79 -20.74
N ASP A 10 1.93 18.07 -21.28
CA ASP A 10 1.34 19.42 -21.29
C ASP A 10 0.57 19.74 -20.01
N ARG A 11 0.50 21.02 -19.64
CA ARG A 11 -0.29 21.57 -18.52
C ARG A 11 0.06 20.97 -17.16
N VAL A 12 1.26 20.43 -16.99
CA VAL A 12 1.76 19.88 -15.73
C VAL A 12 2.09 21.02 -14.77
N ARG A 13 1.74 20.85 -13.50
CA ARG A 13 2.10 21.78 -12.41
C ARG A 13 2.87 21.03 -11.33
N ILE A 14 4.05 21.56 -11.00
CA ILE A 14 4.93 20.99 -9.97
C ILE A 14 5.27 22.09 -8.97
N HIS A 15 4.97 21.83 -7.70
CA HIS A 15 5.18 22.80 -6.63
C HIS A 15 6.62 22.76 -6.09
N ALA A 16 6.94 23.74 -5.24
CA ALA A 16 8.29 23.99 -4.75
C ALA A 16 8.93 22.77 -4.05
N ASN A 17 10.24 22.67 -4.13
CA ASN A 17 11.09 21.65 -3.51
C ASN A 17 10.82 20.19 -3.95
N THR A 18 10.02 19.99 -4.97
CA THR A 18 9.79 18.64 -5.54
C THR A 18 10.98 18.26 -6.43
N VAL A 19 11.40 17.00 -6.31
CA VAL A 19 12.48 16.39 -7.09
C VAL A 19 11.90 15.28 -7.97
N ILE A 20 12.18 15.36 -9.28
CA ILE A 20 11.75 14.36 -10.26
C ILE A 20 12.97 13.79 -10.96
N GLY A 21 13.05 12.45 -11.02
CA GLY A 21 14.10 11.74 -11.75
C GLY A 21 15.39 11.56 -10.94
N SER A 22 15.33 11.71 -9.61
CA SER A 22 16.43 11.25 -8.76
C SER A 22 16.62 9.73 -8.90
N GLU A 23 17.78 9.24 -8.51
CA GLU A 23 18.03 7.81 -8.50
C GLU A 23 17.24 7.12 -7.40
N GLY A 24 16.60 6.01 -7.75
CA GLY A 24 15.92 5.16 -6.79
C GLY A 24 16.88 4.38 -5.88
N PHE A 25 16.33 3.73 -4.86
CA PHE A 25 17.08 2.90 -3.91
C PHE A 25 17.44 1.55 -4.54
N GLY A 26 18.51 1.53 -5.33
CA GLY A 26 19.03 0.34 -6.01
C GLY A 26 20.36 -0.09 -5.42
N PHE A 27 20.38 -1.12 -4.56
CA PHE A 27 21.58 -1.69 -3.98
C PHE A 27 21.49 -3.21 -3.89
N ALA A 28 22.60 -3.90 -4.10
CA ALA A 28 22.73 -5.34 -3.92
C ALA A 28 23.79 -5.66 -2.85
N PRO A 29 23.55 -6.61 -1.94
CA PRO A 29 24.55 -7.04 -0.98
C PRO A 29 25.56 -7.97 -1.66
N TYR A 30 26.86 -7.68 -1.51
CA TYR A 30 27.95 -8.54 -1.95
C TYR A 30 29.12 -8.44 -0.97
N GLN A 31 29.59 -9.56 -0.49
CA GLN A 31 30.70 -9.66 0.48
C GLN A 31 30.53 -8.73 1.71
N GLY A 32 29.33 -8.66 2.28
CA GLY A 32 29.02 -7.85 3.47
C GLY A 32 28.97 -6.34 3.23
N LYS A 33 28.96 -5.88 1.96
CA LYS A 33 28.85 -4.47 1.57
C LYS A 33 27.70 -4.26 0.61
N TRP A 34 27.16 -3.02 0.60
CA TRP A 34 26.16 -2.61 -0.37
C TRP A 34 26.82 -2.08 -1.64
N HIS A 35 26.49 -2.66 -2.76
CA HIS A 35 26.92 -2.20 -4.08
C HIS A 35 25.75 -1.51 -4.76
N ARG A 36 26.02 -0.29 -5.24
CA ARG A 36 25.02 0.51 -5.94
C ARG A 36 24.71 -0.11 -7.31
N ILE A 37 23.41 -0.18 -7.62
CA ILE A 37 22.91 -0.53 -8.95
C ILE A 37 22.58 0.78 -9.68
N ALA A 38 23.15 0.98 -10.85
CA ALA A 38 22.90 2.17 -11.66
C ALA A 38 21.42 2.28 -12.04
N GLN A 39 20.86 3.47 -11.96
CA GLN A 39 19.48 3.80 -12.33
C GLN A 39 19.53 4.53 -13.68
N LEU A 40 19.19 3.84 -14.77
CA LEU A 40 19.36 4.28 -16.15
C LEU A 40 18.05 4.73 -16.83
N GLY A 41 16.91 4.37 -16.23
CA GLY A 41 15.59 4.77 -16.71
C GLY A 41 15.30 6.25 -16.51
N SER A 42 14.08 6.64 -16.79
CA SER A 42 13.59 8.02 -16.66
C SER A 42 12.28 8.08 -15.90
N VAL A 43 11.71 9.28 -15.75
CA VAL A 43 10.33 9.51 -15.32
C VAL A 43 9.54 10.05 -16.51
N ILE A 44 8.41 9.42 -16.81
CA ILE A 44 7.46 9.87 -17.83
C ILE A 44 6.24 10.43 -17.13
N ILE A 45 5.91 11.67 -17.37
CA ILE A 45 4.74 12.36 -16.82
C ILE A 45 3.82 12.75 -17.95
N GLY A 46 2.58 12.29 -17.87
CA GLY A 46 1.52 12.61 -18.83
C GLY A 46 1.03 14.07 -18.74
N ASN A 47 -0.11 14.33 -19.36
CA ASN A 47 -0.73 15.65 -19.41
C ASN A 47 -1.58 15.92 -18.17
N ASP A 48 -1.81 17.21 -17.85
CA ASP A 48 -2.70 17.66 -16.78
C ASP A 48 -2.34 17.15 -15.38
N VAL A 49 -1.11 16.65 -15.17
CA VAL A 49 -0.62 16.13 -13.89
C VAL A 49 -0.34 17.27 -12.91
N ARG A 50 -0.68 17.07 -11.65
CA ARG A 50 -0.38 18.01 -10.57
C ARG A 50 0.42 17.34 -9.47
N ILE A 51 1.52 17.95 -9.06
CA ILE A 51 2.44 17.42 -8.06
C ILE A 51 2.68 18.50 -7.00
N GLY A 52 2.37 18.14 -5.76
CA GLY A 52 2.55 18.98 -4.58
C GLY A 52 4.01 19.32 -4.27
N SER A 53 4.22 19.96 -3.15
CA SER A 53 5.53 20.38 -2.67
C SER A 53 6.26 19.25 -1.95
N ASN A 54 7.60 19.28 -2.00
CA ASN A 54 8.47 18.32 -1.29
C ASN A 54 8.19 16.85 -1.64
N CYS A 55 7.75 16.60 -2.86
CA CYS A 55 7.60 15.23 -3.38
C CYS A 55 8.91 14.72 -3.96
N SER A 56 9.09 13.41 -3.95
CA SER A 56 10.19 12.74 -4.64
C SER A 56 9.63 11.68 -5.57
N ILE A 57 10.00 11.75 -6.85
CA ILE A 57 9.60 10.78 -7.87
C ILE A 57 10.88 10.27 -8.52
N ASP A 58 11.22 9.02 -8.18
CA ASP A 58 12.47 8.42 -8.61
C ASP A 58 12.37 7.89 -10.03
N ARG A 59 13.44 7.99 -10.79
CA ARG A 59 13.55 7.37 -12.12
C ARG A 59 13.61 5.85 -11.99
N GLY A 60 13.23 5.17 -13.03
CA GLY A 60 13.32 3.72 -13.09
C GLY A 60 14.76 3.20 -13.15
N ALA A 61 14.94 1.93 -12.82
CA ALA A 61 16.25 1.28 -12.89
C ALA A 61 16.72 1.08 -14.36
N LEU A 62 15.92 0.38 -15.15
CA LEU A 62 16.10 0.19 -16.61
C LEU A 62 14.91 0.74 -17.36
N ASP A 63 13.69 0.33 -16.95
CA ASP A 63 12.44 0.88 -17.45
C ASP A 63 12.11 2.20 -16.73
N ASP A 64 11.08 2.89 -17.20
CA ASP A 64 10.68 4.18 -16.66
C ASP A 64 9.72 4.10 -15.48
N THR A 65 9.72 5.10 -14.61
CA THR A 65 8.62 5.41 -13.70
C THR A 65 7.60 6.25 -14.46
N ILE A 66 6.31 5.91 -14.38
CA ILE A 66 5.26 6.48 -15.22
C ILE A 66 4.14 7.07 -14.37
N LEU A 67 3.79 8.32 -14.66
CA LEU A 67 2.56 8.97 -14.20
C LEU A 67 1.70 9.25 -15.43
N GLU A 68 0.55 8.59 -15.56
CA GLU A 68 -0.37 8.82 -16.66
C GLU A 68 -1.11 10.18 -16.52
N ASP A 69 -1.94 10.51 -17.51
CA ASP A 69 -2.66 11.79 -17.58
C ASP A 69 -3.58 12.01 -16.38
N GLY A 70 -3.69 13.26 -15.94
CA GLY A 70 -4.62 13.67 -14.89
C GLY A 70 -4.30 13.20 -13.48
N VAL A 71 -3.15 12.59 -13.24
CA VAL A 71 -2.71 12.17 -11.89
C VAL A 71 -2.51 13.40 -11.01
N ILE A 72 -3.05 13.35 -9.79
CA ILE A 72 -2.87 14.40 -8.78
C ILE A 72 -2.17 13.86 -7.53
N ILE A 73 -1.14 14.56 -7.11
CA ILE A 73 -0.25 14.17 -6.01
C ILE A 73 -0.16 15.37 -5.06
N ASP A 74 -0.52 15.14 -3.81
CA ASP A 74 -0.40 16.15 -2.75
C ASP A 74 1.05 16.23 -2.24
N ASN A 75 1.28 16.99 -1.20
CA ASN A 75 2.62 17.27 -0.67
C ASN A 75 3.25 16.05 0.02
N LEU A 76 4.59 16.00 0.03
CA LEU A 76 5.37 15.00 0.76
C LEU A 76 5.11 13.54 0.31
N VAL A 77 4.80 13.33 -0.95
CA VAL A 77 4.59 11.99 -1.52
C VAL A 77 5.88 11.45 -2.09
N GLN A 78 6.19 10.19 -1.79
CA GLN A 78 7.27 9.43 -2.40
C GLN A 78 6.73 8.44 -3.42
N ILE A 79 7.23 8.51 -4.65
CA ILE A 79 7.01 7.50 -5.70
C ILE A 79 8.36 6.93 -6.08
N ALA A 80 8.57 5.65 -5.74
CA ALA A 80 9.84 4.99 -5.97
C ALA A 80 9.97 4.50 -7.43
N HIS A 81 11.19 4.07 -7.76
CA HIS A 81 11.60 3.66 -9.10
C HIS A 81 10.68 2.61 -9.73
N ASN A 82 10.47 2.69 -11.02
CA ASN A 82 9.65 1.75 -11.81
C ASN A 82 8.17 1.67 -11.40
N ALA A 83 7.68 2.57 -10.57
CA ALA A 83 6.25 2.65 -10.27
C ALA A 83 5.46 3.13 -11.50
N LYS A 84 4.27 2.55 -11.69
CA LYS A 84 3.35 2.94 -12.78
C LYS A 84 2.03 3.37 -12.17
N ILE A 85 1.63 4.62 -12.42
CA ILE A 85 0.43 5.24 -11.86
C ILE A 85 -0.55 5.51 -12.98
N GLY A 86 -1.70 4.84 -12.94
CA GLY A 86 -2.77 4.96 -13.91
C GLY A 86 -3.49 6.31 -13.84
N ALA A 87 -4.08 6.68 -14.97
CA ALA A 87 -4.70 7.99 -15.20
C ALA A 87 -5.76 8.35 -14.14
N ASN A 88 -5.86 9.65 -13.84
CA ASN A 88 -6.82 10.23 -12.90
C ASN A 88 -6.73 9.69 -11.46
N SER A 89 -5.62 9.06 -11.08
CA SER A 89 -5.42 8.60 -9.70
C SER A 89 -4.93 9.75 -8.81
N ALA A 90 -5.34 9.72 -7.54
CA ALA A 90 -5.13 10.78 -6.56
C ALA A 90 -4.41 10.25 -5.30
N PHE A 91 -3.38 10.98 -4.86
CA PHE A 91 -2.58 10.63 -3.70
C PHE A 91 -2.56 11.78 -2.71
N ALA A 92 -3.11 11.57 -1.54
CA ALA A 92 -3.06 12.54 -0.46
C ALA A 92 -1.68 12.58 0.20
N ALA A 93 -1.45 13.59 1.02
CA ALA A 93 -0.13 13.90 1.59
C ALA A 93 0.49 12.73 2.38
N ASN A 94 1.83 12.70 2.40
CA ASN A 94 2.64 11.68 3.09
C ASN A 94 2.40 10.23 2.63
N THR A 95 1.92 10.03 1.42
CA THR A 95 1.79 8.69 0.83
C THR A 95 3.15 8.21 0.30
N ALA A 96 3.46 6.94 0.52
CA ALA A 96 4.67 6.30 -0.01
C ALA A 96 4.31 5.09 -0.87
N ILE A 97 4.84 5.07 -2.10
CA ILE A 97 4.68 3.97 -3.05
C ILE A 97 6.05 3.39 -3.32
N ALA A 98 6.26 2.14 -2.93
CA ALA A 98 7.51 1.45 -3.13
C ALA A 98 7.71 0.98 -4.58
N GLY A 99 8.95 0.64 -4.93
CA GLY A 99 9.38 0.38 -6.30
C GLY A 99 8.62 -0.74 -7.02
N SER A 100 8.53 -0.61 -8.33
CA SER A 100 7.92 -1.59 -9.25
C SER A 100 6.45 -1.89 -8.96
N THR A 101 5.74 -1.01 -8.29
CA THR A 101 4.30 -1.14 -8.02
C THR A 101 3.50 -0.50 -9.14
N THR A 102 2.47 -1.20 -9.60
CA THR A 102 1.50 -0.70 -10.58
C THR A 102 0.19 -0.37 -9.87
N ILE A 103 -0.28 0.85 -10.05
CA ILE A 103 -1.57 1.34 -9.56
C ILE A 103 -2.43 1.67 -10.76
N GLY A 104 -3.64 1.14 -10.79
CA GLY A 104 -4.60 1.33 -11.86
C GLY A 104 -5.14 2.76 -11.95
N LYS A 105 -6.11 2.95 -12.82
CA LYS A 105 -6.77 4.24 -13.08
C LYS A 105 -7.82 4.57 -12.01
N ASN A 106 -8.07 5.86 -11.80
CA ASN A 106 -9.11 6.36 -10.90
C ASN A 106 -8.96 5.85 -9.45
N CYS A 107 -7.74 5.56 -9.02
CA CYS A 107 -7.48 5.16 -7.64
C CYS A 107 -7.35 6.39 -6.73
N ILE A 108 -7.82 6.27 -5.50
CA ILE A 108 -7.71 7.31 -4.47
C ILE A 108 -6.94 6.75 -3.28
N VAL A 109 -5.84 7.37 -2.93
CA VAL A 109 -5.00 6.94 -1.82
C VAL A 109 -5.00 7.99 -0.72
N GLY A 110 -5.58 7.62 0.42
CA GLY A 110 -5.66 8.47 1.60
C GLY A 110 -4.29 8.75 2.23
N GLY A 111 -4.17 9.91 2.86
CA GLY A 111 -2.90 10.41 3.39
C GLY A 111 -2.23 9.48 4.40
N GLY A 112 -0.90 9.51 4.43
CA GLY A 112 -0.09 8.67 5.31
C GLY A 112 -0.10 7.19 4.97
N SER A 113 -0.63 6.81 3.81
CA SER A 113 -0.67 5.41 3.37
C SER A 113 0.67 4.96 2.81
N ALA A 114 0.99 3.67 2.99
CA ALA A 114 2.19 3.04 2.45
C ALA A 114 1.82 1.80 1.62
N ILE A 115 2.41 1.70 0.43
CA ILE A 115 2.17 0.60 -0.50
C ILE A 115 3.51 -0.10 -0.75
N ALA A 116 3.56 -1.40 -0.44
CA ALA A 116 4.76 -2.22 -0.62
C ALA A 116 5.12 -2.36 -2.11
N GLY A 117 6.38 -2.74 -2.37
CA GLY A 117 6.89 -2.88 -3.73
C GLY A 117 6.36 -4.11 -4.47
N HIS A 118 6.45 -4.06 -5.81
CA HIS A 118 6.08 -5.14 -6.71
C HIS A 118 4.61 -5.57 -6.63
N LEU A 119 3.72 -4.67 -6.22
CA LEU A 119 2.29 -4.92 -6.15
C LEU A 119 1.57 -4.46 -7.41
N ASN A 120 0.43 -5.11 -7.66
CA ASN A 120 -0.52 -4.68 -8.66
C ASN A 120 -1.86 -4.33 -7.99
N ILE A 121 -2.32 -3.10 -8.19
CA ILE A 121 -3.58 -2.58 -7.68
C ILE A 121 -4.44 -2.24 -8.91
N VAL A 122 -5.62 -2.86 -9.00
CA VAL A 122 -6.52 -2.63 -10.13
C VAL A 122 -7.15 -1.24 -10.12
N ASP A 123 -7.84 -0.89 -11.19
CA ASP A 123 -8.57 0.38 -11.31
C ASP A 123 -9.65 0.55 -10.24
N ASN A 124 -10.00 1.80 -9.95
CA ASN A 124 -11.10 2.19 -9.06
C ASN A 124 -10.98 1.67 -7.62
N VAL A 125 -9.76 1.63 -7.09
CA VAL A 125 -9.49 1.30 -5.69
C VAL A 125 -9.38 2.58 -4.87
N THR A 126 -10.05 2.60 -3.72
CA THR A 126 -9.90 3.64 -2.71
C THR A 126 -9.22 3.08 -1.47
N LEU A 127 -8.11 3.65 -1.06
CA LEU A 127 -7.43 3.36 0.21
C LEU A 127 -7.76 4.48 1.20
N THR A 128 -8.27 4.13 2.37
CA THR A 128 -8.46 5.13 3.44
C THR A 128 -7.12 5.58 4.02
N GLY A 129 -7.10 6.70 4.72
CA GLY A 129 -5.85 7.24 5.29
C GLY A 129 -5.16 6.24 6.24
N MET A 130 -3.82 6.35 6.33
CA MET A 130 -2.96 5.48 7.15
C MET A 130 -3.03 4.00 6.79
N SER A 131 -3.41 3.68 5.56
CA SER A 131 -3.47 2.29 5.09
C SER A 131 -2.08 1.74 4.76
N MET A 132 -1.82 0.50 5.15
CA MET A 132 -0.63 -0.26 4.77
C MET A 132 -1.03 -1.41 3.84
N VAL A 133 -0.57 -1.35 2.58
CA VAL A 133 -0.88 -2.34 1.55
C VAL A 133 0.33 -3.24 1.34
N THR A 134 0.16 -4.53 1.59
CA THR A 134 1.23 -5.54 1.50
C THR A 134 0.96 -6.64 0.48
N ASN A 135 -0.21 -6.61 -0.15
CA ASN A 135 -0.63 -7.61 -1.14
C ASN A 135 -1.31 -6.94 -2.33
N ASN A 136 -1.37 -7.65 -3.45
CA ASN A 136 -2.13 -7.22 -4.62
C ASN A 136 -3.60 -6.99 -4.28
N ILE A 137 -4.20 -5.99 -4.94
CA ILE A 137 -5.64 -5.74 -4.87
C ILE A 137 -6.21 -6.03 -6.27
N SER A 138 -6.99 -7.08 -6.37
CA SER A 138 -7.55 -7.58 -7.64
C SER A 138 -9.02 -7.22 -7.86
N VAL A 139 -9.68 -6.59 -6.90
CA VAL A 139 -11.08 -6.20 -6.98
C VAL A 139 -11.20 -4.71 -6.65
N ALA A 140 -11.93 -3.95 -7.46
CA ALA A 140 -12.24 -2.55 -7.20
C ALA A 140 -13.05 -2.41 -5.89
N GLY A 141 -12.81 -1.33 -5.14
CA GLY A 141 -13.51 -1.09 -3.88
C GLY A 141 -12.74 -0.22 -2.91
N THR A 142 -13.28 -0.06 -1.72
CA THR A 142 -12.65 0.72 -0.65
C THR A 142 -12.02 -0.21 0.37
N TYR A 143 -10.74 0.04 0.67
CA TYR A 143 -9.93 -0.75 1.58
C TYR A 143 -9.39 0.12 2.71
N SER A 144 -9.28 -0.49 3.88
CA SER A 144 -8.74 0.15 5.08
C SER A 144 -7.82 -0.80 5.81
N SER A 145 -6.80 -0.27 6.46
CA SER A 145 -5.96 -1.04 7.37
C SER A 145 -5.67 -0.26 8.64
N GLY A 146 -5.10 -0.97 9.62
CA GLY A 146 -4.84 -0.40 10.94
C GLY A 146 -6.07 -0.44 11.84
N ILE A 147 -5.82 -0.16 13.10
CA ILE A 147 -6.86 -0.08 14.13
C ILE A 147 -7.16 1.41 14.34
N GLY A 148 -8.43 1.78 14.24
CA GLY A 148 -8.87 3.17 14.44
C GLY A 148 -8.47 3.73 15.81
N LEU A 149 -8.71 5.02 16.01
CA LEU A 149 -8.39 5.72 17.25
C LEU A 149 -9.24 5.19 18.42
N PHE A 150 -8.57 4.89 19.52
CA PHE A 150 -9.19 4.55 20.79
C PHE A 150 -8.68 5.48 21.90
N GLU A 151 -9.46 5.62 22.97
CA GLU A 151 -8.97 6.18 24.21
C GLU A 151 -7.77 5.35 24.69
N ASN A 152 -6.75 6.01 25.30
CA ASN A 152 -5.46 5.40 25.60
C ASN A 152 -5.55 4.12 26.47
N GLN A 153 -6.39 4.09 27.48
CA GLN A 153 -6.54 2.90 28.33
C GLN A 153 -7.20 1.74 27.56
N LYS A 154 -8.16 2.06 26.69
CA LYS A 154 -8.79 1.09 25.80
C LYS A 154 -7.81 0.55 24.79
N TRP A 155 -6.97 1.42 24.20
CA TRP A 155 -5.89 1.02 23.31
C TRP A 155 -4.93 0.02 23.96
N LYS A 156 -4.40 0.35 25.15
CA LYS A 156 -3.48 -0.53 25.88
C LYS A 156 -4.08 -1.93 26.10
N ARG A 157 -5.33 -1.99 26.52
CA ARG A 157 -6.06 -3.27 26.72
C ARG A 157 -6.25 -4.03 25.41
N THR A 158 -6.59 -3.34 24.34
CA THR A 158 -6.76 -3.95 23.01
C THR A 158 -5.45 -4.56 22.51
N VAL A 159 -4.32 -3.85 22.61
CA VAL A 159 -3.01 -4.34 22.18
C VAL A 159 -2.58 -5.59 22.97
N VAL A 160 -2.81 -5.60 24.29
CA VAL A 160 -2.53 -6.79 25.12
C VAL A 160 -3.36 -7.99 24.66
N ARG A 161 -4.66 -7.80 24.41
CA ARG A 161 -5.55 -8.88 23.92
C ARG A 161 -5.13 -9.39 22.53
N LEU A 162 -4.72 -8.50 21.62
CA LEU A 162 -4.21 -8.90 20.31
C LEU A 162 -2.94 -9.77 20.43
N ARG A 163 -2.02 -9.42 21.34
CA ARG A 163 -0.83 -10.24 21.59
C ARG A 163 -1.21 -11.61 22.16
N GLN A 164 -2.10 -11.65 23.14
CA GLN A 164 -2.58 -12.91 23.73
C GLN A 164 -3.28 -13.78 22.67
N LEU A 165 -4.01 -13.17 21.73
CA LEU A 165 -4.69 -13.89 20.66
C LEU A 165 -3.71 -14.63 19.73
N ALA A 166 -2.49 -14.10 19.54
CA ALA A 166 -1.45 -14.76 18.75
C ALA A 166 -0.99 -16.09 19.34
N ASP A 167 -1.09 -16.24 20.67
CA ASP A 167 -0.70 -17.47 21.40
C ASP A 167 -1.86 -18.48 21.53
N VAL A 168 -3.07 -18.12 21.10
CA VAL A 168 -4.25 -19.00 21.18
C VAL A 168 -4.26 -19.96 19.97
N PRO A 169 -4.27 -21.29 20.21
CA PRO A 169 -4.34 -22.25 19.12
C PRO A 169 -5.77 -22.34 18.54
N LEU A 170 -6.19 -21.31 17.82
CA LEU A 170 -7.56 -21.15 17.31
C LEU A 170 -8.09 -22.39 16.58
N THR A 171 -7.25 -23.02 15.75
CA THR A 171 -7.63 -24.24 15.02
C THR A 171 -7.98 -25.41 15.95
N GLN A 172 -7.25 -25.53 17.08
CA GLN A 172 -7.54 -26.57 18.07
C GLN A 172 -8.80 -26.23 18.87
N LEU A 173 -9.02 -24.94 19.14
CA LEU A 173 -10.22 -24.46 19.84
C LEU A 173 -11.48 -24.73 19.02
N VAL A 174 -11.45 -24.42 17.70
CA VAL A 174 -12.56 -24.71 16.77
C VAL A 174 -12.85 -26.22 16.76
N LYS A 175 -11.85 -27.08 16.55
CA LYS A 175 -12.03 -28.54 16.57
C LYS A 175 -12.65 -29.05 17.90
N LYS A 176 -12.27 -28.43 19.02
CA LYS A 176 -12.81 -28.79 20.33
C LYS A 176 -14.28 -28.36 20.49
N LEU A 177 -14.62 -27.19 19.93
CA LEU A 177 -16.02 -26.71 19.90
C LEU A 177 -16.88 -27.63 19.02
N ASP A 178 -16.42 -28.00 17.82
CA ASP A 178 -17.14 -28.91 16.93
C ASP A 178 -17.39 -30.28 17.59
N HIS A 179 -16.36 -30.79 18.28
CA HIS A 179 -16.51 -32.06 19.03
C HIS A 179 -17.51 -31.95 20.16
N MET A 180 -17.49 -30.87 20.94
CA MET A 180 -18.47 -30.64 22.02
C MET A 180 -19.87 -30.47 21.44
N GLN A 181 -20.05 -29.82 20.31
CA GLN A 181 -21.32 -29.66 19.62
C GLN A 181 -21.90 -31.05 19.25
N ALA A 182 -21.09 -31.91 18.63
CA ALA A 182 -21.50 -33.26 18.26
C ALA A 182 -21.88 -34.13 19.48
N GLN A 183 -21.17 -33.97 20.60
CA GLN A 183 -21.54 -34.64 21.85
C GLN A 183 -22.90 -34.17 22.40
N ILE A 184 -23.17 -32.88 22.36
CA ILE A 184 -24.46 -32.32 22.80
C ILE A 184 -25.61 -32.88 21.95
N GLU A 185 -25.47 -32.86 20.62
CA GLU A 185 -26.46 -33.38 19.68
C GLU A 185 -26.74 -34.87 19.91
N SER A 186 -25.69 -35.66 20.16
CA SER A 186 -25.83 -37.08 20.52
C SER A 186 -26.59 -37.30 21.84
N LEU A 187 -26.30 -36.51 22.88
CA LEU A 187 -26.98 -36.57 24.15
C LEU A 187 -28.45 -36.15 24.02
N GLU A 188 -28.76 -35.10 23.27
CA GLU A 188 -30.13 -34.65 23.01
C GLU A 188 -30.95 -35.73 22.29
N SER A 189 -30.37 -36.41 21.29
CA SER A 189 -31.01 -37.51 20.56
C SER A 189 -31.31 -38.67 21.48
N THR A 190 -30.37 -39.01 22.36
CA THR A 190 -30.54 -40.09 23.35
C THR A 190 -31.64 -39.78 24.38
N ILE A 191 -31.75 -38.52 24.80
CA ILE A 191 -32.82 -38.11 25.75
C ILE A 191 -34.20 -38.13 25.07
N LYS A 192 -34.28 -37.72 23.77
CA LYS A 192 -35.54 -37.79 23.00
C LYS A 192 -36.02 -39.23 22.77
N LEU A 193 -35.12 -40.20 22.67
CA LEU A 193 -35.46 -41.64 22.52
C LEU A 193 -35.92 -42.29 23.83
N ARG A 194 -35.69 -41.69 24.99
CA ARG A 194 -36.09 -42.20 26.31
C ARG A 194 -37.39 -41.61 26.85
N LYS A 195 -38.01 -40.71 26.10
CA LYS A 195 -39.37 -40.18 26.36
C LYS A 195 -40.37 -40.85 25.42
#